data_1abf270298e12bcdbe3afba066ee3795
#
_entry.id   1abf270298e12bcdbe3afba066ee3795
#
_cell.length_a   1.000
_cell.length_b   1.000
_cell.length_c   1.000
_cell.angle_alpha   90.00
_cell.angle_beta   90.00
_cell.angle_gamma   90.00
#
_symmetry.space_group_name_H-M   'P 1'
#
loop_
_entity.id
_entity.type
_entity.pdbx_description
1 polymer ?
#
loop_
_entity_poly.entity_id
_entity_poly.type
_entity_poly.pdbx_seq_one_letter_code
_entity_poly.pdbx_strand_id
1 'polypeptide(L)'
;MKEIAKYADSISVCLSKGLCSPVGTLLVGSKDFIKKARIKRKIMGGGMRQVGILAACGKISLDRMTKRLNEDHENAKYMAELLNQIKGVAIDETQRDINMVFFDIDDKRKYKLEEYLFNHGVKILPYEDGFRFVTHNDVSMADVKMAINLVKAYFN
;
A
#
# COMPACT_ATOMS: atom_id res chain seq x y z
N MET A 1 13.36 -7.47 -4.92
CA MET A 1 12.66 -8.15 -6.04
C MET A 1 13.42 -9.36 -6.58
N LYS A 2 14.69 -9.26 -6.98
CA LYS A 2 15.45 -10.42 -7.51
C LYS A 2 15.53 -11.59 -6.53
N GLU A 3 15.69 -11.33 -5.24
CA GLU A 3 15.75 -12.39 -4.22
C GLU A 3 14.40 -13.11 -4.07
N ILE A 4 13.28 -12.38 -4.06
CA ILE A 4 11.94 -12.96 -4.00
C ILE A 4 11.65 -13.78 -5.27
N ALA A 5 12.08 -13.29 -6.43
CA ALA A 5 11.87 -13.95 -7.72
C ALA A 5 12.54 -15.33 -7.84
N LYS A 6 13.55 -15.64 -7.01
CA LYS A 6 14.20 -16.95 -7.00
C LYS A 6 13.28 -18.08 -6.51
N TYR A 7 12.22 -17.76 -5.80
CA TYR A 7 11.30 -18.72 -5.20
C TYR A 7 9.97 -18.84 -5.96
N ALA A 8 9.88 -18.24 -7.17
CA ALA A 8 8.63 -18.21 -7.94
C ALA A 8 8.89 -18.47 -9.43
N ASP A 9 8.05 -19.30 -10.05
CA ASP A 9 8.07 -19.55 -11.50
C ASP A 9 7.49 -18.37 -12.30
N SER A 10 6.58 -17.62 -11.67
CA SER A 10 5.97 -16.43 -12.24
C SER A 10 5.59 -15.44 -11.15
N ILE A 11 5.55 -14.15 -11.50
CA ILE A 11 5.23 -13.07 -10.58
C ILE A 11 4.22 -12.14 -11.23
N SER A 12 3.19 -11.79 -10.47
CA SER A 12 2.22 -10.74 -10.82
C SER A 12 2.58 -9.46 -10.07
N VAL A 13 2.82 -8.36 -10.80
CA VAL A 13 3.20 -7.06 -10.24
C VAL A 13 2.11 -6.05 -10.54
N CYS A 14 1.44 -5.57 -9.50
CA CYS A 14 0.44 -4.52 -9.62
C CYS A 14 1.12 -3.16 -9.84
N LEU A 15 0.74 -2.46 -10.89
CA LEU A 15 1.25 -1.11 -11.21
C LEU A 15 0.37 0.01 -10.61
N SER A 16 -0.90 -0.27 -10.33
CA SER A 16 -1.92 0.71 -9.93
C SER A 16 -2.05 0.89 -8.41
N LYS A 17 -0.97 0.62 -7.67
CA LYS A 17 -0.85 0.85 -6.22
C LYS A 17 0.28 1.82 -5.95
N GLY A 18 1.24 1.53 -5.10
CA GLY A 18 2.39 2.39 -4.79
C GLY A 18 3.22 2.85 -6.00
N LEU A 19 3.09 2.18 -7.14
CA LEU A 19 3.70 2.60 -8.41
C LEU A 19 2.88 3.65 -9.18
N CYS A 20 1.71 4.05 -8.69
CA CYS A 20 0.87 5.15 -9.18
C CYS A 20 0.51 5.09 -10.67
N SER A 21 0.48 3.91 -11.29
CA SER A 21 -0.06 3.76 -12.64
C SER A 21 -1.59 3.85 -12.60
N PRO A 22 -2.25 4.47 -13.58
CA PRO A 22 -3.72 4.59 -13.59
C PRO A 22 -4.40 3.23 -13.61
N VAL A 23 -3.74 2.21 -14.20
CA VAL A 23 -4.24 0.84 -14.31
C VAL A 23 -3.08 -0.09 -14.67
N GLY A 24 -3.24 -1.35 -14.37
CA GLY A 24 -2.42 -2.42 -14.94
C GLY A 24 -1.72 -3.31 -13.94
N THR A 25 -1.46 -4.51 -14.43
CA THR A 25 -0.69 -5.54 -13.75
C THR A 25 0.25 -6.17 -14.76
N LEU A 26 1.51 -6.33 -14.39
CA LEU A 26 2.49 -7.05 -15.18
C LEU A 26 2.56 -8.51 -14.72
N LEU A 27 2.53 -9.43 -15.68
CA LEU A 27 2.84 -10.82 -15.45
C LEU A 27 4.26 -11.10 -15.98
N VAL A 28 5.12 -11.59 -15.10
CA VAL A 28 6.52 -11.90 -15.38
C VAL A 28 6.74 -13.42 -15.20
N GLY A 29 7.51 -14.03 -16.08
CA GLY A 29 7.80 -15.46 -16.03
C GLY A 29 8.64 -15.91 -17.22
N SER A 30 8.77 -17.20 -17.42
CA SER A 30 9.51 -17.76 -18.56
C SER A 30 8.88 -17.32 -19.89
N LYS A 31 9.69 -17.32 -20.95
CA LYS A 31 9.24 -16.93 -22.31
C LYS A 31 8.04 -17.77 -22.78
N ASP A 32 8.07 -19.06 -22.53
CA ASP A 32 7.00 -19.98 -22.94
C ASP A 32 5.73 -19.78 -22.12
N PHE A 33 5.87 -19.54 -20.82
CA PHE A 33 4.75 -19.19 -19.95
C PHE A 33 4.06 -17.90 -20.43
N ILE A 34 4.83 -16.84 -20.69
CA ILE A 34 4.28 -15.56 -21.15
C ILE A 34 3.64 -15.68 -22.53
N LYS A 35 4.19 -16.51 -23.44
CA LYS A 35 3.56 -16.78 -24.74
C LYS A 35 2.15 -17.37 -24.56
N LYS A 36 2.02 -18.40 -23.71
CA LYS A 36 0.72 -19.01 -23.38
C LYS A 36 -0.22 -18.02 -22.66
N ALA A 37 0.30 -17.26 -21.72
CA ALA A 37 -0.47 -16.26 -20.99
C ALA A 37 -1.07 -15.17 -21.92
N ARG A 38 -0.34 -14.72 -22.93
CA ARG A 38 -0.85 -13.77 -23.93
C ARG A 38 -2.05 -14.30 -24.71
N ILE A 39 -2.01 -15.59 -25.08
CA ILE A 39 -3.14 -16.27 -25.75
C ILE A 39 -4.35 -16.31 -24.81
N LYS A 40 -4.14 -16.75 -23.55
CA LYS A 40 -5.21 -16.79 -22.54
C LYS A 40 -5.80 -15.42 -22.27
N ARG A 41 -4.97 -14.38 -22.14
CA ARG A 41 -5.42 -12.99 -21.98
C ARG A 41 -6.37 -12.59 -23.11
N LYS A 42 -6.04 -12.93 -24.37
CA LYS A 42 -6.91 -12.63 -25.52
C LYS A 42 -8.26 -13.36 -25.44
N ILE A 43 -8.23 -14.65 -25.11
CA ILE A 43 -9.43 -15.48 -24.96
C ILE A 43 -10.35 -14.94 -23.85
N MET A 44 -9.78 -14.47 -22.74
CA MET A 44 -10.49 -13.94 -21.59
C MET A 44 -10.95 -12.47 -21.78
N GLY A 45 -10.89 -11.92 -22.99
CA GLY A 45 -11.34 -10.54 -23.28
C GLY A 45 -10.32 -9.44 -22.97
N GLY A 46 -9.12 -9.78 -22.46
CA GLY A 46 -8.08 -8.81 -22.09
C GLY A 46 -7.19 -8.35 -23.24
N GLY A 47 -7.56 -8.59 -24.49
CA GLY A 47 -6.84 -8.17 -25.70
C GLY A 47 -7.16 -6.73 -26.10
N MET A 48 -6.75 -5.76 -25.28
CA MET A 48 -6.99 -4.34 -25.52
C MET A 48 -6.17 -3.83 -26.73
N ARG A 49 -6.82 -3.05 -27.62
CA ARG A 49 -6.15 -2.29 -28.68
C ARG A 49 -5.65 -0.95 -28.10
N GLN A 50 -4.67 -0.34 -28.76
CA GLN A 50 -4.05 0.95 -28.38
C GLN A 50 -3.58 1.01 -26.90
N VAL A 51 -3.23 -0.11 -26.33
CA VAL A 51 -2.76 -0.25 -24.94
C VAL A 51 -1.45 0.48 -24.66
N GLY A 52 -0.77 0.96 -25.71
CA GLY A 52 0.46 1.73 -25.60
C GLY A 52 0.33 2.99 -24.72
N ILE A 53 -0.86 3.61 -24.67
CA ILE A 53 -1.13 4.75 -23.77
C ILE A 53 -0.96 4.31 -22.29
N LEU A 54 -1.57 3.19 -21.91
CA LEU A 54 -1.46 2.64 -20.55
C LEU A 54 -0.06 2.08 -20.28
N ALA A 55 0.56 1.46 -21.28
CA ALA A 55 1.92 0.94 -21.17
C ALA A 55 2.96 2.06 -20.96
N ALA A 56 2.76 3.26 -21.55
CA ALA A 56 3.60 4.42 -21.31
C ALA A 56 3.53 4.88 -19.85
N CYS A 57 2.33 4.91 -19.23
CA CYS A 57 2.17 5.16 -17.81
C CYS A 57 2.91 4.10 -16.97
N GLY A 58 2.73 2.82 -17.28
CA GLY A 58 3.42 1.72 -16.61
C GLY A 58 4.93 1.80 -16.72
N LYS A 59 5.47 2.26 -17.88
CA LYS A 59 6.90 2.50 -18.04
C LYS A 59 7.40 3.60 -17.10
N ILE A 60 6.70 4.72 -16.98
CA ILE A 60 7.03 5.79 -16.03
C ILE A 60 7.01 5.25 -14.61
N SER A 61 5.99 4.46 -14.27
CA SER A 61 5.86 3.82 -12.95
C SER A 61 7.09 2.97 -12.61
N LEU A 62 7.56 2.15 -13.53
CA LEU A 62 8.73 1.29 -13.31
C LEU A 62 10.04 2.10 -13.26
N ASP A 63 10.19 3.09 -14.12
CA ASP A 63 11.44 3.86 -14.23
C ASP A 63 11.61 4.87 -13.07
N ARG A 64 10.53 5.44 -12.56
CA ARG A 64 10.55 6.55 -11.60
C ARG A 64 9.97 6.19 -10.23
N MET A 65 8.77 5.58 -10.19
CA MET A 65 8.03 5.41 -8.94
C MET A 65 8.62 4.31 -8.05
N THR A 66 9.32 3.32 -8.62
CA THR A 66 10.02 2.31 -7.83
C THR A 66 11.04 2.90 -6.86
N LYS A 67 11.66 4.03 -7.23
CA LYS A 67 12.71 4.68 -6.43
C LYS A 67 12.16 5.37 -5.19
N ARG A 68 10.91 5.85 -5.28
CA ARG A 68 10.27 6.56 -4.17
C ARG A 68 9.52 5.66 -3.17
N LEU A 69 9.39 4.37 -3.43
CA LEU A 69 8.71 3.44 -2.51
C LEU A 69 9.33 3.43 -1.10
N ASN A 70 10.62 3.73 -0.99
CA ASN A 70 11.28 3.87 0.30
C ASN A 70 10.69 5.00 1.15
N GLU A 71 10.20 6.09 0.54
CA GLU A 71 9.54 7.18 1.26
C GLU A 71 8.26 6.70 1.95
N ASP A 72 7.48 5.85 1.26
CA ASP A 72 6.27 5.27 1.83
C ASP A 72 6.61 4.35 3.01
N HIS A 73 7.68 3.57 2.89
CA HIS A 73 8.14 2.67 3.96
C HIS A 73 8.65 3.46 5.17
N GLU A 74 9.44 4.52 4.96
CA GLU A 74 9.93 5.38 6.05
C GLU A 74 8.77 6.11 6.75
N ASN A 75 7.78 6.59 5.98
CA ASN A 75 6.57 7.19 6.53
C ASN A 75 5.78 6.20 7.39
N ALA A 76 5.61 4.95 6.92
CA ALA A 76 4.92 3.91 7.68
C ALA A 76 5.69 3.52 8.95
N LYS A 77 7.00 3.36 8.85
CA LYS A 77 7.86 3.06 10.00
C LYS A 77 7.78 4.15 11.07
N TYR A 78 7.92 5.41 10.66
CA TYR A 78 7.81 6.55 11.56
C TYR A 78 6.42 6.64 12.20
N MET A 79 5.35 6.38 11.43
CA MET A 79 3.99 6.30 11.94
C MET A 79 3.85 5.22 13.02
N ALA A 80 4.37 4.02 12.78
CA ALA A 80 4.33 2.92 13.74
C ALA A 80 5.07 3.27 15.03
N GLU A 81 6.26 3.90 14.93
CA GLU A 81 7.03 4.36 16.09
C GLU A 81 6.26 5.38 16.94
N LEU A 82 5.54 6.30 16.31
CA LEU A 82 4.72 7.29 17.02
C LEU A 82 3.46 6.68 17.63
N LEU A 83 2.80 5.77 16.93
CA LEU A 83 1.63 5.05 17.45
C LEU A 83 1.99 4.22 18.67
N ASN A 84 3.12 3.55 18.66
CA ASN A 84 3.60 2.72 19.78
C ASN A 84 3.88 3.52 21.07
N GLN A 85 3.97 4.86 20.98
CA GLN A 85 4.10 5.73 22.14
C GLN A 85 2.76 6.07 22.80
N ILE A 86 1.63 5.72 22.17
CA ILE A 86 0.30 5.98 22.69
C ILE A 86 -0.07 4.84 23.65
N LYS A 87 -0.47 5.18 24.85
CA LYS A 87 -0.86 4.18 25.86
C LYS A 87 -2.03 3.33 25.36
N GLY A 88 -1.89 2.02 25.43
CA GLY A 88 -2.90 1.06 25.02
C GLY A 88 -2.89 0.73 23.53
N VAL A 89 -2.00 1.33 22.73
CA VAL A 89 -1.81 0.95 21.33
C VAL A 89 -0.87 -0.25 21.24
N ALA A 90 -1.26 -1.24 20.45
CA ALA A 90 -0.43 -2.40 20.09
C ALA A 90 -0.22 -2.42 18.57
N ILE A 91 1.03 -2.44 18.14
CA ILE A 91 1.40 -2.54 16.72
C ILE A 91 1.61 -4.00 16.34
N ASP A 92 1.09 -4.40 15.18
CA ASP A 92 1.42 -5.71 14.61
C ASP A 92 2.80 -5.66 13.95
N GLU A 93 3.80 -6.10 14.71
CA GLU A 93 5.21 -6.13 14.28
C GLU A 93 5.46 -7.09 13.12
N THR A 94 4.57 -8.05 12.87
CA THR A 94 4.74 -9.04 11.79
C THR A 94 4.49 -8.44 10.40
N GLN A 95 3.88 -7.25 10.32
CA GLN A 95 3.48 -6.58 9.08
C GLN A 95 4.15 -5.21 8.86
N ARG A 96 5.33 -4.97 9.48
CA ARG A 96 6.03 -3.67 9.46
C ARG A 96 6.84 -3.36 8.20
N ASP A 97 7.07 -4.32 7.32
CA ASP A 97 8.10 -4.20 6.26
C ASP A 97 7.61 -3.52 4.98
N ILE A 98 6.42 -2.93 5.00
CA ILE A 98 5.80 -2.29 3.84
C ILE A 98 5.24 -0.91 4.20
N ASN A 99 4.44 -0.36 3.32
CA ASN A 99 3.77 0.92 3.48
C ASN A 99 2.45 0.83 4.26
N MET A 100 2.30 -0.13 5.15
CA MET A 100 1.11 -0.32 5.98
C MET A 100 1.48 -0.40 7.44
N VAL A 101 0.61 0.13 8.30
CA VAL A 101 0.73 0.03 9.75
C VAL A 101 -0.56 -0.54 10.29
N PHE A 102 -0.47 -1.73 10.87
CA PHE A 102 -1.59 -2.40 11.53
C PHE A 102 -1.46 -2.21 13.03
N PHE A 103 -2.54 -1.81 13.67
CA PHE A 103 -2.55 -1.56 15.11
C PHE A 103 -3.93 -1.78 15.70
N ASP A 104 -3.96 -2.09 16.99
CA ASP A 104 -5.15 -2.09 17.82
C ASP A 104 -4.96 -1.16 19.02
N ILE A 105 -6.06 -0.78 19.65
CA ILE A 105 -6.09 0.06 20.84
C ILE A 105 -6.99 -0.57 21.87
N ASP A 106 -6.45 -0.86 23.04
CA ASP A 106 -7.21 -1.35 24.20
C ASP A 106 -8.00 -0.21 24.86
N ASP A 107 -8.99 0.32 24.12
CA ASP A 107 -9.91 1.36 24.59
C ASP A 107 -11.24 1.25 23.84
N LYS A 108 -12.36 1.23 24.59
CA LYS A 108 -13.71 1.14 24.01
C LYS A 108 -14.04 2.30 23.05
N ARG A 109 -13.37 3.46 23.19
CA ARG A 109 -13.53 4.60 22.28
C ARG A 109 -13.06 4.29 20.86
N LYS A 110 -12.25 3.22 20.66
CA LYS A 110 -11.77 2.82 19.32
C LYS A 110 -12.89 2.67 18.28
N TYR A 111 -14.09 2.26 18.69
CA TYR A 111 -15.22 2.07 17.77
C TYR A 111 -15.72 3.35 17.10
N LYS A 112 -15.34 4.54 17.59
CA LYS A 112 -15.63 5.84 16.96
C LYS A 112 -14.41 6.54 16.40
N LEU A 113 -13.24 5.91 16.45
CA LEU A 113 -11.99 6.49 15.96
C LEU A 113 -12.04 6.77 14.45
N GLU A 114 -12.60 5.84 13.66
CA GLU A 114 -12.75 6.01 12.21
C GLU A 114 -13.58 7.26 11.89
N GLU A 115 -14.74 7.42 12.52
CA GLU A 115 -15.62 8.58 12.35
C GLU A 115 -14.92 9.88 12.76
N TYR A 116 -14.25 9.87 13.90
CA TYR A 116 -13.50 11.03 14.39
C TYR A 116 -12.42 11.45 13.39
N LEU A 117 -11.59 10.53 12.95
CA LEU A 117 -10.51 10.80 12.00
C LEU A 117 -11.06 11.26 10.65
N PHE A 118 -12.14 10.64 10.16
CA PHE A 118 -12.78 11.04 8.92
C PHE A 118 -13.26 12.49 8.95
N ASN A 119 -13.89 12.90 10.06
CA ASN A 119 -14.34 14.28 10.26
C ASN A 119 -13.19 15.30 10.34
N HIS A 120 -11.95 14.83 10.56
CA HIS A 120 -10.74 15.65 10.56
C HIS A 120 -9.88 15.46 9.29
N GLY A 121 -10.47 14.87 8.22
CA GLY A 121 -9.80 14.70 6.92
C GLY A 121 -8.84 13.53 6.83
N VAL A 122 -8.81 12.63 7.81
CA VAL A 122 -7.97 11.44 7.82
C VAL A 122 -8.81 10.18 7.64
N LYS A 123 -8.48 9.37 6.62
CA LYS A 123 -9.12 8.07 6.38
C LYS A 123 -8.28 6.95 6.96
N ILE A 124 -8.92 6.11 7.75
CA ILE A 124 -8.36 4.88 8.30
C ILE A 124 -9.25 3.71 7.88
N LEU A 125 -8.67 2.53 7.77
CA LEU A 125 -9.44 1.33 7.42
C LEU A 125 -9.52 0.41 8.63
N PRO A 126 -10.73 -0.02 9.05
CA PRO A 126 -10.89 -1.13 9.97
C PRO A 126 -10.20 -2.39 9.40
N TYR A 127 -9.53 -3.13 10.25
CA TYR A 127 -8.87 -4.38 9.90
C TYR A 127 -8.92 -5.34 11.09
N GLU A 128 -9.64 -6.44 10.95
CA GLU A 128 -9.97 -7.35 12.06
C GLU A 128 -10.58 -6.56 13.23
N ASP A 129 -10.05 -6.72 14.44
CA ASP A 129 -10.47 -5.96 15.62
C ASP A 129 -9.79 -4.61 15.78
N GLY A 130 -8.87 -4.27 14.88
CA GLY A 130 -8.07 -3.05 14.91
C GLY A 130 -8.21 -2.20 13.66
N PHE A 131 -7.11 -1.54 13.29
CA PHE A 131 -7.07 -0.57 12.20
C PHE A 131 -5.82 -0.73 11.34
N ARG A 132 -5.91 -0.19 10.11
CA ARG A 132 -4.80 -0.11 9.19
C ARG A 132 -4.65 1.29 8.61
N PHE A 133 -3.48 1.90 8.78
CA PHE A 133 -3.04 3.02 7.96
C PHE A 133 -2.25 2.55 6.74
N VAL A 134 -2.32 3.31 5.67
CA VAL A 134 -1.56 3.06 4.43
C VAL A 134 -0.88 4.36 4.00
N THR A 135 0.43 4.34 3.86
CA THR A 135 1.20 5.44 3.29
C THR A 135 1.37 5.26 1.78
N HIS A 136 1.36 6.34 1.04
CA HIS A 136 1.46 6.34 -0.41
C HIS A 136 1.94 7.71 -0.92
N ASN A 137 2.11 7.86 -2.24
CA ASN A 137 2.62 9.07 -2.88
C ASN A 137 1.97 10.40 -2.43
N ASP A 138 0.71 10.37 -2.06
CA ASP A 138 -0.05 11.56 -1.68
C ASP A 138 -0.10 11.78 -0.16
N VAL A 139 0.71 11.03 0.60
CA VAL A 139 0.84 11.15 2.07
C VAL A 139 2.24 11.60 2.43
N SER A 140 2.37 12.85 2.84
CA SER A 140 3.64 13.41 3.29
C SER A 140 3.95 13.03 4.75
N MET A 141 5.19 13.24 5.18
CA MET A 141 5.58 13.14 6.58
C MET A 141 4.80 14.12 7.49
N ALA A 142 4.38 15.27 6.97
CA ALA A 142 3.53 16.21 7.70
C ALA A 142 2.13 15.64 7.95
N ASP A 143 1.55 14.98 6.95
CA ASP A 143 0.25 14.31 7.07
C ASP A 143 0.32 13.14 8.06
N VAL A 144 1.41 12.37 8.06
CA VAL A 144 1.66 11.33 9.06
C VAL A 144 1.63 11.92 10.48
N LYS A 145 2.38 13.01 10.72
CA LYS A 145 2.41 13.67 12.03
C LYS A 145 1.03 14.20 12.44
N MET A 146 0.31 14.80 11.50
CA MET A 146 -1.06 15.27 11.73
C MET A 146 -1.98 14.12 12.13
N ALA A 147 -1.99 13.02 11.39
CA ALA A 147 -2.82 11.86 11.68
C ALA A 147 -2.54 11.29 13.08
N ILE A 148 -1.27 11.14 13.45
CA ILE A 148 -0.88 10.63 14.77
C ILE A 148 -1.28 11.60 15.89
N ASN A 149 -1.14 12.92 15.69
CA ASN A 149 -1.59 13.90 16.66
C ASN A 149 -3.11 13.85 16.90
N LEU A 150 -3.90 13.59 15.85
CA LEU A 150 -5.34 13.38 15.97
C LEU A 150 -5.65 12.11 16.78
N VAL A 151 -4.96 11.00 16.51
CA VAL A 151 -5.12 9.77 17.30
C VAL A 151 -4.77 10.02 18.77
N LYS A 152 -3.63 10.70 19.05
CA LYS A 152 -3.25 11.08 20.43
C LYS A 152 -4.28 11.94 21.10
N ALA A 153 -4.79 12.97 20.42
CA ALA A 153 -5.80 13.88 20.96
C ALA A 153 -7.13 13.18 21.27
N TYR A 154 -7.48 12.17 20.49
CA TYR A 154 -8.71 11.41 20.69
C TYR A 154 -8.68 10.53 21.94
N PHE A 155 -7.52 9.99 22.32
CA PHE A 155 -7.35 9.08 23.46
C PHE A 155 -6.86 9.77 24.74
N ASN A 156 -6.38 11.00 24.67
CA ASN A 156 -6.05 11.81 25.85
C ASN A 156 -7.31 12.52 26.39
#